data_e271ca9cf73fa3a5fbbf920d01845c17
#
_entry.id   e271ca9cf73fa3a5fbbf920d01845c17
#
_cell.length_a   1.000
_cell.length_b   1.000
_cell.length_c   1.000
_cell.angle_alpha   90.00
_cell.angle_beta   90.00
_cell.angle_gamma   90.00
#
_symmetry.space_group_name_H-M   'P 1'
#
loop_
_entity.id
_entity.type
_entity.pdbx_description
1 polymer ?
#
loop_
_entity_poly.entity_id
_entity_poly.type
_entity_poly.pdbx_seq_one_letter_code
_entity_poly.pdbx_strand_id
1 'polypeptide(L)'
;STPIKSSAASDVYKRQILGSVTGRDVNGVQMAGLSNMVGGSMRGMQIAGITNINGNNLIGVSVSGLVGITGNHAQGVIISGLANISGDYNRGASIGGLLNISGEGASGIHFAGLANISGGNFKGFSGAGLLSVIGEDLNGMQMSALTNITAGDMTGVQVSGLGNVVGGTARGLQIGAANMAIRAKGLQIGLFNYYKEKLDGFQLGLVNANPQTKVQLMFFGGNATKLNVGARFKNRLFYTILGGGTHYLDFGDKFSAALFYRAGLELPLYKQL
;
A
#
# COMPACT_ATOMS: atom_id res chain seq x y z
N SER A 1 0.87 -39.01 -33.24
CA SER A 1 0.16 -37.77 -33.50
C SER A 1 1.09 -36.77 -34.17
N THR A 2 0.85 -36.44 -35.42
CA THR A 2 1.63 -35.52 -36.24
C THR A 2 1.48 -34.06 -35.73
N PRO A 3 2.55 -33.31 -35.57
CA PRO A 3 2.44 -31.90 -35.24
C PRO A 3 1.98 -31.12 -36.49
N ILE A 4 0.85 -30.47 -36.40
CA ILE A 4 0.37 -29.55 -37.42
C ILE A 4 1.20 -28.27 -37.34
N LYS A 5 2.06 -28.03 -38.33
CA LYS A 5 2.70 -26.73 -38.57
C LYS A 5 1.66 -25.78 -39.15
N SER A 6 1.09 -24.91 -38.35
CA SER A 6 0.25 -23.80 -38.82
C SER A 6 1.07 -22.51 -38.85
N SER A 7 1.16 -21.87 -40.00
CA SER A 7 1.88 -20.63 -40.29
C SER A 7 1.00 -19.38 -40.19
N ALA A 8 -0.11 -19.43 -39.52
CA ALA A 8 -1.00 -18.29 -39.27
C ALA A 8 -1.27 -18.22 -37.77
N ALA A 9 -1.56 -17.03 -37.25
CA ALA A 9 -2.07 -16.83 -35.90
C ALA A 9 -3.24 -17.82 -35.73
N SER A 10 -3.08 -18.84 -34.88
CA SER A 10 -4.06 -19.88 -34.80
C SER A 10 -5.24 -19.41 -33.95
N ASP A 11 -6.33 -19.06 -34.59
CA ASP A 11 -7.64 -19.05 -33.95
C ASP A 11 -7.94 -20.49 -33.52
N VAL A 12 -7.67 -20.86 -32.26
CA VAL A 12 -7.81 -22.25 -31.83
C VAL A 12 -8.37 -22.35 -30.43
N TYR A 13 -9.45 -23.11 -30.40
CA TYR A 13 -9.92 -23.76 -29.20
C TYR A 13 -8.97 -24.92 -28.89
N LYS A 14 -8.01 -24.73 -27.96
CA LYS A 14 -7.12 -25.82 -27.53
C LYS A 14 -7.49 -26.28 -26.13
N ARG A 15 -7.99 -27.49 -26.04
CA ARG A 15 -8.24 -28.18 -24.77
C ARG A 15 -7.25 -29.36 -24.66
N GLN A 16 -6.39 -29.34 -23.67
CA GLN A 16 -5.41 -30.40 -23.42
C GLN A 16 -5.47 -30.88 -21.95
N ILE A 17 -5.33 -32.20 -21.77
CA ILE A 17 -5.50 -32.82 -20.44
C ILE A 17 -4.35 -32.40 -19.47
N LEU A 18 -3.12 -32.35 -19.95
CA LEU A 18 -1.96 -32.04 -19.10
C LEU A 18 -1.44 -30.61 -19.31
N GLY A 19 -0.95 -30.30 -20.49
CA GLY A 19 -0.34 -29.01 -20.76
C GLY A 19 -0.53 -28.56 -22.20
N SER A 20 -0.63 -27.27 -22.44
CA SER A 20 -0.69 -26.67 -23.75
C SER A 20 0.51 -25.76 -23.97
N VAL A 21 1.33 -26.07 -24.96
CA VAL A 21 2.51 -25.25 -25.32
C VAL A 21 2.33 -24.71 -26.73
N THR A 22 2.51 -23.42 -26.91
CA THR A 22 2.46 -22.72 -28.19
C THR A 22 3.64 -21.77 -28.28
N GLY A 23 4.50 -21.93 -29.28
CA GLY A 23 5.71 -21.13 -29.44
C GLY A 23 5.49 -19.71 -30.00
N ARG A 24 4.26 -19.38 -30.44
CA ARG A 24 3.87 -18.09 -31.05
C ARG A 24 2.67 -17.51 -30.33
N ASP A 25 2.07 -16.49 -30.91
CA ASP A 25 0.87 -15.85 -30.41
C ASP A 25 -0.34 -16.80 -30.46
N VAL A 26 -1.25 -16.62 -29.49
CA VAL A 26 -2.53 -17.32 -29.41
C VAL A 26 -3.66 -16.31 -29.37
N ASN A 27 -4.63 -16.47 -30.26
CA ASN A 27 -5.90 -15.75 -30.22
C ASN A 27 -7.02 -16.77 -29.94
N GLY A 28 -7.83 -16.54 -28.90
CA GLY A 28 -8.96 -17.42 -28.58
C GLY A 28 -8.90 -18.00 -27.17
N VAL A 29 -9.24 -19.30 -27.03
CA VAL A 29 -9.32 -19.93 -25.70
C VAL A 29 -8.31 -21.08 -25.59
N GLN A 30 -7.54 -21.07 -24.52
CA GLN A 30 -6.59 -22.12 -24.19
C GLN A 30 -6.88 -22.68 -22.80
N MET A 31 -7.09 -23.97 -22.70
CA MET A 31 -7.40 -24.65 -21.44
C MET A 31 -6.49 -25.86 -21.25
N ALA A 32 -5.90 -25.99 -20.08
CA ALA A 32 -5.08 -27.13 -19.71
C ALA A 32 -5.31 -27.55 -18.25
N GLY A 33 -5.17 -28.84 -17.99
CA GLY A 33 -5.28 -29.37 -16.64
C GLY A 33 -4.17 -28.89 -15.72
N LEU A 34 -2.93 -28.76 -16.23
CA LEU A 34 -1.80 -28.28 -15.44
C LEU A 34 -1.33 -26.89 -15.88
N SER A 35 -0.82 -26.75 -17.12
CA SER A 35 -0.19 -25.50 -17.51
C SER A 35 -0.45 -25.11 -18.97
N ASN A 36 -0.62 -23.81 -19.21
CA ASN A 36 -0.56 -23.19 -20.51
C ASN A 36 0.72 -22.40 -20.65
N MET A 37 1.44 -22.58 -21.74
CA MET A 37 2.64 -21.85 -22.12
C MET A 37 2.48 -21.25 -23.51
N VAL A 38 2.59 -19.95 -23.62
CA VAL A 38 2.57 -19.18 -24.87
C VAL A 38 3.88 -18.44 -24.99
N GLY A 39 4.69 -18.78 -25.99
CA GLY A 39 5.98 -18.11 -26.23
C GLY A 39 5.85 -16.68 -26.70
N GLY A 40 4.74 -16.30 -27.34
CA GLY A 40 4.36 -14.98 -27.76
C GLY A 40 3.32 -14.32 -26.84
N SER A 41 2.36 -13.64 -27.48
CA SER A 41 1.25 -12.97 -26.81
C SER A 41 -0.01 -13.82 -26.79
N MET A 42 -0.76 -13.73 -25.70
CA MET A 42 -2.08 -14.33 -25.57
C MET A 42 -3.17 -13.26 -25.69
N ARG A 43 -4.15 -13.49 -26.56
CA ARG A 43 -5.36 -12.67 -26.68
C ARG A 43 -6.59 -13.57 -26.54
N GLY A 44 -7.40 -13.33 -25.52
CA GLY A 44 -8.59 -14.12 -25.23
C GLY A 44 -8.60 -14.69 -23.82
N MET A 45 -8.77 -16.00 -23.67
CA MET A 45 -8.90 -16.63 -22.35
C MET A 45 -7.90 -17.78 -22.17
N GLN A 46 -7.20 -17.77 -21.03
CA GLN A 46 -6.38 -18.89 -20.57
C GLN A 46 -6.87 -19.43 -19.23
N ILE A 47 -7.01 -20.74 -19.12
CA ILE A 47 -7.36 -21.42 -17.87
C ILE A 47 -6.41 -22.60 -17.66
N ALA A 48 -5.75 -22.65 -16.53
CA ALA A 48 -4.89 -23.76 -16.14
C ALA A 48 -5.06 -24.13 -14.67
N GLY A 49 -4.90 -25.41 -14.36
CA GLY A 49 -4.95 -25.89 -12.98
C GLY A 49 -3.78 -25.44 -12.13
N ILE A 50 -2.61 -25.18 -12.73
CA ILE A 50 -1.41 -24.75 -12.02
C ILE A 50 -0.92 -23.39 -12.52
N THR A 51 -0.46 -23.31 -13.80
CA THR A 51 0.20 -22.08 -14.28
C THR A 51 -0.26 -21.64 -15.66
N ASN A 52 -0.35 -20.32 -15.85
CA ASN A 52 -0.40 -19.70 -17.17
C ASN A 52 0.87 -18.85 -17.37
N ILE A 53 1.58 -19.10 -18.45
CA ILE A 53 2.83 -18.38 -18.79
C ILE A 53 2.70 -17.81 -20.20
N ASN A 54 2.88 -16.49 -20.31
CA ASN A 54 2.93 -15.76 -21.56
C ASN A 54 4.30 -15.08 -21.70
N GLY A 55 5.02 -15.37 -22.75
CA GLY A 55 6.34 -14.79 -23.00
C GLY A 55 6.31 -13.29 -23.24
N ASN A 56 5.25 -12.77 -23.88
CA ASN A 56 5.08 -11.36 -24.14
C ASN A 56 3.85 -10.79 -23.42
N ASN A 57 2.77 -10.52 -24.16
CA ASN A 57 1.61 -9.81 -23.62
C ASN A 57 0.43 -10.76 -23.35
N LEU A 58 -0.37 -10.41 -22.37
CA LEU A 58 -1.68 -10.97 -22.11
C LEU A 58 -2.75 -9.90 -22.34
N ILE A 59 -3.73 -10.18 -23.21
CA ILE A 59 -4.90 -9.32 -23.38
C ILE A 59 -6.16 -10.21 -23.23
N GLY A 60 -6.88 -10.03 -22.14
CA GLY A 60 -8.09 -10.80 -21.88
C GLY A 60 -8.16 -11.35 -20.46
N VAL A 61 -8.43 -12.66 -20.33
CA VAL A 61 -8.65 -13.32 -19.04
C VAL A 61 -7.64 -14.43 -18.83
N SER A 62 -6.96 -14.45 -17.71
CA SER A 62 -6.07 -15.53 -17.29
C SER A 62 -6.46 -16.02 -15.90
N VAL A 63 -6.78 -17.32 -15.79
CA VAL A 63 -7.09 -17.96 -14.52
C VAL A 63 -6.15 -19.13 -14.32
N SER A 64 -5.40 -19.13 -13.23
CA SER A 64 -4.49 -20.21 -12.86
C SER A 64 -4.65 -20.61 -11.40
N GLY A 65 -4.49 -21.91 -11.11
CA GLY A 65 -4.60 -22.42 -9.76
C GLY A 65 -3.50 -21.90 -8.84
N LEU A 66 -2.30 -21.68 -9.35
CA LEU A 66 -1.19 -21.18 -8.56
C LEU A 66 -0.61 -19.86 -9.10
N VAL A 67 -0.03 -19.84 -10.31
CA VAL A 67 0.76 -18.69 -10.76
C VAL A 67 0.41 -18.29 -12.19
N GLY A 68 0.18 -17.00 -12.40
CA GLY A 68 0.07 -16.36 -13.70
C GLY A 68 1.31 -15.50 -13.99
N ILE A 69 2.01 -15.75 -15.07
CA ILE A 69 3.21 -15.01 -15.50
C ILE A 69 2.99 -14.42 -16.87
N THR A 70 3.26 -13.13 -17.01
CA THR A 70 3.27 -12.40 -18.28
C THR A 70 4.59 -11.67 -18.39
N GLY A 71 5.34 -11.94 -19.47
CA GLY A 71 6.70 -11.38 -19.65
C GLY A 71 6.71 -9.86 -19.71
N ASN A 72 5.74 -9.26 -20.42
CA ASN A 72 5.65 -7.81 -20.59
C ASN A 72 4.34 -7.28 -20.00
N HIS A 73 3.40 -6.88 -20.86
CA HIS A 73 2.17 -6.21 -20.42
C HIS A 73 1.02 -7.20 -20.22
N ALA A 74 0.36 -7.08 -19.11
CA ALA A 74 -0.89 -7.78 -18.83
C ALA A 74 -2.07 -6.80 -18.85
N GLN A 75 -3.09 -7.09 -19.65
CA GLN A 75 -4.30 -6.27 -19.74
C GLN A 75 -5.55 -7.14 -19.64
N GLY A 76 -6.41 -6.83 -18.68
CA GLY A 76 -7.69 -7.54 -18.50
C GLY A 76 -7.87 -8.06 -17.07
N VAL A 77 -8.27 -9.32 -16.93
CA VAL A 77 -8.53 -9.95 -15.64
C VAL A 77 -7.55 -11.10 -15.42
N ILE A 78 -6.78 -11.03 -14.36
CA ILE A 78 -5.80 -12.04 -14.00
C ILE A 78 -6.11 -12.54 -12.59
N ILE A 79 -6.32 -13.84 -12.47
CA ILE A 79 -6.64 -14.48 -11.19
C ILE A 79 -5.70 -15.68 -11.01
N SER A 80 -4.99 -15.69 -9.89
CA SER A 80 -4.12 -16.82 -9.52
C SER A 80 -4.22 -17.13 -8.03
N GLY A 81 -4.17 -18.41 -7.70
CA GLY A 81 -4.28 -18.86 -6.32
C GLY A 81 -3.12 -18.42 -5.43
N LEU A 82 -1.91 -18.21 -6.00
CA LEU A 82 -0.78 -17.69 -5.25
C LEU A 82 -0.29 -16.33 -5.78
N ALA A 83 0.12 -16.25 -7.05
CA ALA A 83 0.78 -15.05 -7.53
C ALA A 83 0.44 -14.70 -8.97
N ASN A 84 0.30 -13.40 -9.24
CA ASN A 84 0.31 -12.81 -10.57
C ASN A 84 1.59 -11.98 -10.74
N ILE A 85 2.32 -12.23 -11.82
CA ILE A 85 3.58 -11.55 -12.11
C ILE A 85 3.51 -11.01 -13.54
N SER A 86 3.70 -9.70 -13.70
CA SER A 86 3.86 -9.01 -14.99
C SER A 86 5.23 -8.35 -15.03
N GLY A 87 6.01 -8.62 -16.07
CA GLY A 87 7.36 -8.07 -16.20
C GLY A 87 7.35 -6.56 -16.28
N ASP A 88 6.43 -5.99 -17.06
CA ASP A 88 6.30 -4.55 -17.22
C ASP A 88 5.03 -4.05 -16.51
N TYR A 89 3.97 -3.82 -17.26
CA TYR A 89 2.77 -3.13 -16.80
C TYR A 89 1.56 -4.06 -16.67
N ASN A 90 0.77 -3.89 -15.58
CA ASN A 90 -0.48 -4.62 -15.38
C ASN A 90 -1.68 -3.65 -15.37
N ARG A 91 -2.60 -3.80 -16.33
CA ARG A 91 -3.81 -2.97 -16.45
C ARG A 91 -5.07 -3.80 -16.32
N GLY A 92 -5.95 -3.45 -15.39
CA GLY A 92 -7.25 -4.09 -15.20
C GLY A 92 -7.43 -4.64 -13.80
N ALA A 93 -7.96 -5.86 -13.69
CA ALA A 93 -8.15 -6.52 -12.40
C ALA A 93 -7.11 -7.62 -12.19
N SER A 94 -6.37 -7.56 -11.08
CA SER A 94 -5.42 -8.59 -10.70
C SER A 94 -5.72 -9.10 -9.28
N ILE A 95 -6.02 -10.38 -9.17
CA ILE A 95 -6.34 -11.03 -7.90
C ILE A 95 -5.35 -12.17 -7.69
N GLY A 96 -4.42 -11.97 -6.77
CA GLY A 96 -3.45 -12.98 -6.32
C GLY A 96 -3.77 -13.46 -4.92
N GLY A 97 -3.80 -14.77 -4.70
CA GLY A 97 -4.02 -15.31 -3.35
C GLY A 97 -2.99 -14.81 -2.33
N LEU A 98 -1.74 -14.64 -2.75
CA LEU A 98 -0.69 -14.06 -1.93
C LEU A 98 -0.11 -12.78 -2.52
N LEU A 99 0.29 -12.78 -3.80
CA LEU A 99 1.09 -11.71 -4.39
C LEU A 99 0.53 -11.22 -5.73
N ASN A 100 0.62 -9.91 -5.96
CA ASN A 100 0.62 -9.32 -7.30
C ASN A 100 1.89 -8.49 -7.47
N ILE A 101 2.62 -8.72 -8.55
CA ILE A 101 3.88 -8.03 -8.86
C ILE A 101 3.80 -7.49 -10.29
N SER A 102 4.09 -6.21 -10.44
CA SER A 102 4.22 -5.52 -11.73
C SER A 102 5.55 -4.77 -11.77
N GLY A 103 6.39 -5.04 -12.75
CA GLY A 103 7.75 -4.50 -12.82
C GLY A 103 7.81 -3.00 -13.01
N GLU A 104 7.08 -2.45 -13.99
CA GLU A 104 7.13 -1.02 -14.32
C GLU A 104 5.95 -0.22 -13.75
N GLY A 105 4.81 -0.86 -13.50
CA GLY A 105 3.66 -0.15 -12.97
C GLY A 105 2.35 -0.93 -13.10
N ALA A 106 1.27 -0.33 -12.57
CA ALA A 106 -0.03 -0.97 -12.68
C ALA A 106 -1.20 0.03 -12.64
N SER A 107 -2.35 -0.42 -13.15
CA SER A 107 -3.58 0.37 -13.04
C SER A 107 -4.82 -0.52 -12.97
N GLY A 108 -5.85 -0.02 -12.28
CA GLY A 108 -7.12 -0.72 -12.11
C GLY A 108 -7.32 -1.18 -10.67
N ILE A 109 -7.72 -2.43 -10.48
CA ILE A 109 -8.07 -2.98 -9.17
C ILE A 109 -7.17 -4.19 -8.89
N HIS A 110 -6.33 -4.08 -7.89
CA HIS A 110 -5.39 -5.13 -7.51
C HIS A 110 -5.63 -5.58 -6.08
N PHE A 111 -5.87 -6.88 -5.90
CA PHE A 111 -6.01 -7.51 -4.59
C PHE A 111 -4.99 -8.63 -4.39
N ALA A 112 -4.32 -8.65 -3.26
CA ALA A 112 -3.45 -9.73 -2.84
C ALA A 112 -3.63 -10.09 -1.36
N GLY A 113 -3.55 -11.37 -1.04
CA GLY A 113 -3.66 -11.82 0.35
C GLY A 113 -2.49 -11.36 1.24
N LEU A 114 -1.29 -11.21 0.69
CA LEU A 114 -0.13 -10.69 1.42
C LEU A 114 0.33 -9.35 0.87
N ALA A 115 0.75 -9.29 -0.41
CA ALA A 115 1.36 -8.07 -0.90
C ALA A 115 1.02 -7.75 -2.36
N ASN A 116 0.80 -6.44 -2.61
CA ASN A 116 0.82 -5.84 -3.94
C ASN A 116 2.11 -5.04 -4.11
N ILE A 117 2.85 -5.28 -5.19
CA ILE A 117 4.10 -4.60 -5.50
C ILE A 117 4.03 -4.07 -6.94
N SER A 118 4.21 -2.77 -7.09
CA SER A 118 4.33 -2.08 -8.37
C SER A 118 5.67 -1.36 -8.41
N GLY A 119 6.54 -1.70 -9.35
CA GLY A 119 7.86 -1.07 -9.49
C GLY A 119 7.80 0.39 -9.91
N GLY A 120 6.80 0.79 -10.70
CA GLY A 120 6.55 2.16 -11.12
C GLY A 120 5.23 2.72 -10.57
N ASN A 121 4.58 3.55 -11.41
CA ASN A 121 3.34 4.23 -11.05
C ASN A 121 2.15 3.29 -10.84
N PHE A 122 1.26 3.66 -9.94
CA PHE A 122 -0.01 2.95 -9.75
C PHE A 122 -1.20 3.90 -9.84
N LYS A 123 -2.22 3.48 -10.63
CA LYS A 123 -3.46 4.25 -10.75
C LYS A 123 -4.68 3.37 -10.47
N GLY A 124 -5.45 3.68 -9.43
CA GLY A 124 -6.68 2.94 -9.10
C GLY A 124 -6.70 2.47 -7.65
N PHE A 125 -7.06 1.21 -7.43
CA PHE A 125 -7.21 0.61 -6.10
C PHE A 125 -6.22 -0.53 -5.90
N SER A 126 -5.39 -0.44 -4.87
CA SER A 126 -4.48 -1.50 -4.41
C SER A 126 -4.83 -1.94 -3.00
N GLY A 127 -5.32 -3.16 -2.84
CA GLY A 127 -5.65 -3.78 -1.55
C GLY A 127 -4.76 -4.98 -1.26
N ALA A 128 -4.07 -4.98 -0.12
CA ALA A 128 -3.21 -6.08 0.29
C ALA A 128 -3.47 -6.48 1.74
N GLY A 129 -3.33 -7.77 2.06
CA GLY A 129 -3.49 -8.26 3.42
C GLY A 129 -2.43 -7.70 4.37
N LEU A 130 -1.18 -7.56 3.94
CA LEU A 130 -0.12 -7.03 4.80
C LEU A 130 0.54 -5.78 4.24
N LEU A 131 0.99 -5.82 2.99
CA LEU A 131 1.88 -4.78 2.45
C LEU A 131 1.46 -4.36 1.05
N SER A 132 1.44 -3.06 0.79
CA SER A 132 1.31 -2.53 -0.56
C SER A 132 2.45 -1.55 -0.84
N VAL A 133 3.23 -1.82 -1.90
CA VAL A 133 4.41 -1.02 -2.28
C VAL A 133 4.26 -0.50 -3.70
N ILE A 134 4.46 0.78 -3.86
CA ILE A 134 4.46 1.49 -5.14
C ILE A 134 5.79 2.23 -5.27
N GLY A 135 6.57 1.88 -6.29
CA GLY A 135 7.93 2.38 -6.50
C GLY A 135 8.00 3.82 -6.98
N GLU A 136 6.93 4.33 -7.57
CA GLU A 136 6.84 5.72 -8.02
C GLU A 136 5.57 6.38 -7.45
N ASP A 137 4.71 6.96 -8.30
CA ASP A 137 3.56 7.73 -7.87
C ASP A 137 2.29 6.88 -7.71
N LEU A 138 1.48 7.23 -6.71
CA LEU A 138 0.13 6.71 -6.50
C LEU A 138 -0.92 7.75 -6.91
N ASN A 139 -1.85 7.34 -7.76
CA ASN A 139 -3.07 8.08 -8.05
C ASN A 139 -4.30 7.19 -7.77
N GLY A 140 -4.90 7.33 -6.61
CA GLY A 140 -6.03 6.49 -6.21
C GLY A 140 -6.00 6.09 -4.74
N MET A 141 -6.24 4.81 -4.48
CA MET A 141 -6.36 4.30 -3.10
C MET A 141 -5.45 3.10 -2.86
N GLN A 142 -4.74 3.13 -1.75
CA GLN A 142 -3.87 2.06 -1.28
C GLN A 142 -4.29 1.63 0.12
N MET A 143 -4.56 0.34 0.29
CA MET A 143 -4.98 -0.23 1.57
C MET A 143 -4.16 -1.46 1.93
N SER A 144 -3.77 -1.56 3.18
CA SER A 144 -3.13 -2.76 3.72
C SER A 144 -3.36 -2.89 5.23
N ALA A 145 -3.28 -4.11 5.77
CA ALA A 145 -3.41 -4.27 7.21
C ALA A 145 -2.19 -3.74 7.97
N LEU A 146 -0.98 -3.82 7.40
CA LEU A 146 0.21 -3.32 8.09
C LEU A 146 0.71 -2.01 7.48
N THR A 147 1.25 -2.02 6.26
CA THR A 147 1.99 -0.86 5.76
C THR A 147 1.74 -0.59 4.28
N ASN A 148 1.51 0.67 3.96
CA ASN A 148 1.51 1.20 2.60
C ASN A 148 2.76 2.05 2.37
N ILE A 149 3.44 1.81 1.27
CA ILE A 149 4.63 2.56 0.86
C ILE A 149 4.42 3.07 -0.56
N THR A 150 4.59 4.36 -0.75
CA THR A 150 4.68 5.03 -2.07
C THR A 150 5.97 5.81 -2.10
N ALA A 151 6.90 5.44 -2.97
CA ALA A 151 8.23 6.07 -3.00
C ALA A 151 8.20 7.48 -3.61
N GLY A 152 7.31 7.75 -4.56
CA GLY A 152 7.06 9.05 -5.16
C GLY A 152 5.96 9.86 -4.47
N ASP A 153 5.18 10.59 -5.27
CA ASP A 153 4.04 11.37 -4.82
C ASP A 153 2.77 10.50 -4.67
N MET A 154 1.92 10.83 -3.73
CA MET A 154 0.61 10.21 -3.55
C MET A 154 -0.49 11.26 -3.77
N THR A 155 -1.46 10.91 -4.61
CA THR A 155 -2.72 11.67 -4.78
C THR A 155 -3.88 10.73 -4.54
N GLY A 156 -4.59 10.92 -3.42
CA GLY A 156 -5.73 10.07 -3.04
C GLY A 156 -5.70 9.64 -1.59
N VAL A 157 -5.80 8.33 -1.33
CA VAL A 157 -6.01 7.80 0.02
C VAL A 157 -5.06 6.64 0.32
N GLN A 158 -4.40 6.68 1.47
CA GLN A 158 -3.70 5.54 2.06
C GLN A 158 -4.34 5.16 3.40
N VAL A 159 -4.68 3.90 3.57
CA VAL A 159 -5.21 3.35 4.83
C VAL A 159 -4.40 2.13 5.23
N SER A 160 -3.86 2.15 6.43
CA SER A 160 -3.12 1.01 6.98
C SER A 160 -3.33 0.86 8.49
N GLY A 161 -3.08 -0.34 9.00
CA GLY A 161 -3.11 -0.56 10.45
C GLY A 161 -1.91 0.06 11.16
N LEU A 162 -0.70 -0.08 10.60
CA LEU A 162 0.52 0.42 11.22
C LEU A 162 1.06 1.68 10.55
N GLY A 163 1.36 1.65 9.24
CA GLY A 163 2.10 2.76 8.65
C GLY A 163 1.75 3.11 7.22
N ASN A 164 1.67 4.42 6.94
CA ASN A 164 1.63 4.97 5.60
C ASN A 164 2.87 5.82 5.36
N VAL A 165 3.63 5.51 4.34
CA VAL A 165 4.87 6.22 3.99
C VAL A 165 4.79 6.74 2.56
N VAL A 166 5.05 8.03 2.40
CA VAL A 166 5.14 8.71 1.10
C VAL A 166 6.50 9.39 0.99
N GLY A 167 7.31 8.95 0.03
CA GLY A 167 8.64 9.50 -0.23
C GLY A 167 8.63 10.87 -0.92
N GLY A 168 7.48 11.34 -1.36
CA GLY A 168 7.25 12.65 -1.97
C GLY A 168 6.18 13.45 -1.24
N THR A 169 5.24 14.01 -2.02
CA THR A 169 4.11 14.77 -1.52
C THR A 169 2.89 13.88 -1.34
N ALA A 170 2.38 13.78 -0.13
CA ALA A 170 1.08 13.15 0.14
C ALA A 170 -0.04 14.17 -0.06
N ARG A 171 -0.80 14.06 -1.17
CA ARG A 171 -1.98 14.88 -1.46
C ARG A 171 -3.25 14.06 -1.19
N GLY A 172 -3.97 14.36 -0.12
CA GLY A 172 -5.20 13.69 0.24
C GLY A 172 -5.20 13.17 1.68
N LEU A 173 -5.52 11.90 1.88
CA LEU A 173 -5.77 11.32 3.20
C LEU A 173 -4.81 10.16 3.50
N GLN A 174 -4.16 10.22 4.65
CA GLN A 174 -3.43 9.09 5.24
C GLN A 174 -4.06 8.72 6.59
N ILE A 175 -4.45 7.45 6.76
CA ILE A 175 -4.99 6.90 8.00
C ILE A 175 -4.16 5.68 8.40
N GLY A 176 -3.54 5.72 9.58
CA GLY A 176 -2.73 4.63 10.11
C GLY A 176 -2.16 4.98 11.48
N ALA A 177 -1.61 4.03 12.21
CA ALA A 177 -0.96 4.34 13.48
C ALA A 177 0.18 5.35 13.29
N ALA A 178 0.95 5.23 12.21
CA ALA A 178 1.97 6.18 11.81
C ALA A 178 1.79 6.65 10.36
N ASN A 179 1.79 7.96 10.12
CA ASN A 179 1.74 8.53 8.78
C ASN A 179 2.95 9.43 8.55
N MET A 180 3.66 9.17 7.45
CA MET A 180 4.90 9.87 7.12
C MET A 180 4.88 10.36 5.66
N ALA A 181 5.32 11.60 5.44
CA ALA A 181 5.49 12.18 4.11
C ALA A 181 6.65 13.19 4.10
N ILE A 182 7.27 13.42 2.96
CA ILE A 182 8.19 14.56 2.82
C ILE A 182 7.39 15.85 2.86
N ARG A 183 6.36 15.95 2.06
CA ARG A 183 5.39 17.06 2.10
C ARG A 183 3.99 16.53 2.29
N ALA A 184 3.25 17.03 3.24
CA ALA A 184 1.86 16.66 3.47
C ALA A 184 0.92 17.77 2.99
N LYS A 185 0.02 17.43 2.03
CA LYS A 185 -1.05 18.29 1.54
C LYS A 185 -2.38 17.58 1.73
N GLY A 186 -3.06 17.86 2.83
CA GLY A 186 -4.31 17.20 3.17
C GLY A 186 -4.38 16.79 4.63
N LEU A 187 -4.83 15.57 4.90
CA LEU A 187 -5.12 15.11 6.25
C LEU A 187 -4.33 13.85 6.59
N GLN A 188 -3.60 13.88 7.70
CA GLN A 188 -2.98 12.70 8.31
C GLN A 188 -3.68 12.41 9.64
N ILE A 189 -4.22 11.19 9.79
CA ILE A 189 -4.90 10.73 11.00
C ILE A 189 -4.18 9.50 11.54
N GLY A 190 -3.61 9.59 12.76
CA GLY A 190 -2.89 8.49 13.36
C GLY A 190 -2.40 8.80 14.75
N LEU A 191 -1.74 7.85 15.39
CA LEU A 191 -1.08 8.09 16.67
C LEU A 191 0.14 8.99 16.48
N PHE A 192 0.91 8.73 15.42
CA PHE A 192 2.10 9.50 15.05
C PHE A 192 1.99 10.00 13.60
N ASN A 193 2.08 11.31 13.41
CA ASN A 193 2.09 11.93 12.08
C ASN A 193 3.37 12.73 11.89
N TYR A 194 4.03 12.58 10.76
CA TYR A 194 5.30 13.24 10.46
C TYR A 194 5.32 13.79 9.04
N TYR A 195 5.83 15.02 8.91
CA TYR A 195 6.25 15.58 7.63
C TYR A 195 7.67 16.15 7.76
N LYS A 196 8.44 16.07 6.68
CA LYS A 196 9.83 16.54 6.69
C LYS A 196 9.98 18.02 6.31
N GLU A 197 9.31 18.45 5.24
CA GLU A 197 9.53 19.78 4.65
C GLU A 197 8.36 20.73 4.86
N LYS A 198 7.14 20.35 4.44
CA LYS A 198 5.98 21.25 4.42
C LYS A 198 4.69 20.53 4.77
N LEU A 199 3.85 21.22 5.54
CA LEU A 199 2.46 20.85 5.80
C LEU A 199 1.52 21.91 5.24
N ASP A 200 0.68 21.52 4.28
CA ASP A 200 -0.46 22.28 3.76
C ASP A 200 -1.74 21.49 4.06
N GLY A 201 -2.20 21.49 5.31
CA GLY A 201 -3.32 20.65 5.76
C GLY A 201 -3.30 20.44 7.26
N PHE A 202 -3.85 19.31 7.69
CA PHE A 202 -3.99 18.99 9.11
C PHE A 202 -3.37 17.65 9.47
N GLN A 203 -2.87 17.57 10.69
CA GLN A 203 -2.45 16.33 11.35
C GLN A 203 -3.30 16.15 12.62
N LEU A 204 -3.99 15.01 12.71
CA LEU A 204 -4.75 14.58 13.89
C LEU A 204 -4.08 13.36 14.49
N GLY A 205 -3.45 13.52 15.65
CA GLY A 205 -2.75 12.42 16.29
C GLY A 205 -2.19 12.79 17.66
N LEU A 206 -1.75 11.77 18.39
CA LEU A 206 -1.12 11.97 19.70
C LEU A 206 0.20 12.75 19.57
N VAL A 207 0.97 12.44 18.53
CA VAL A 207 2.21 13.15 18.21
C VAL A 207 2.16 13.61 16.77
N ASN A 208 2.21 14.91 16.56
CA ASN A 208 2.32 15.53 15.25
C ASN A 208 3.68 16.24 15.18
N ALA A 209 4.58 15.73 14.35
CA ALA A 209 5.98 16.11 14.35
C ALA A 209 6.52 16.55 12.97
N ASN A 210 7.61 17.29 13.02
CA ASN A 210 8.49 17.63 11.91
C ASN A 210 9.92 17.83 12.44
N PRO A 211 10.94 18.08 11.60
CA PRO A 211 12.32 18.28 12.07
C PRO A 211 12.52 19.43 13.05
N GLN A 212 11.60 20.42 13.09
CA GLN A 212 11.67 21.55 13.99
C GLN A 212 10.79 21.37 15.25
N THR A 213 10.16 20.21 15.42
CA THR A 213 9.34 19.93 16.59
C THR A 213 10.19 19.98 17.85
N LYS A 214 9.84 20.89 18.76
CA LYS A 214 10.51 20.99 20.06
C LYS A 214 9.86 20.01 21.04
N VAL A 215 10.68 19.16 21.62
CA VAL A 215 10.26 18.25 22.69
C VAL A 215 10.68 18.85 24.02
N GLN A 216 9.71 19.04 24.90
CA GLN A 216 9.94 19.62 26.23
C GLN A 216 9.42 18.64 27.29
N LEU A 217 10.25 18.28 28.25
CA LEU A 217 9.81 17.58 29.44
C LEU A 217 9.12 18.56 30.38
N MET A 218 7.99 18.14 30.91
CA MET A 218 7.17 18.95 31.82
C MET A 218 6.97 18.20 33.14
N PHE A 219 7.17 18.91 34.24
CA PHE A 219 6.86 18.45 35.58
C PHE A 219 5.88 19.46 36.20
N PHE A 220 4.74 18.98 36.61
CA PHE A 220 3.73 19.87 37.19
C PHE A 220 2.83 19.17 38.20
N GLY A 221 2.33 19.91 39.16
CA GLY A 221 1.34 19.49 40.13
C GLY A 221 -0.09 19.83 39.65
N GLY A 222 -1.06 19.11 40.15
CA GLY A 222 -2.47 19.38 39.87
C GLY A 222 -3.38 18.86 41.00
N ASN A 223 -4.66 19.25 40.94
CA ASN A 223 -5.63 18.82 41.95
C ASN A 223 -6.02 17.33 41.79
N ALA A 224 -6.05 16.82 40.54
CA ALA A 224 -6.40 15.43 40.24
C ALA A 224 -5.23 14.47 40.45
N THR A 225 -4.01 14.92 40.16
CA THR A 225 -2.77 14.16 40.32
C THR A 225 -1.69 15.08 40.85
N LYS A 226 -1.07 14.68 41.99
CA LYS A 226 -0.11 15.53 42.72
C LYS A 226 1.20 15.70 41.96
N LEU A 227 1.69 14.63 41.34
CA LEU A 227 2.89 14.67 40.52
C LEU A 227 2.56 14.21 39.11
N ASN A 228 2.88 15.03 38.15
CA ASN A 228 2.71 14.75 36.73
C ASN A 228 4.04 14.92 36.02
N VAL A 229 4.32 13.98 35.11
CA VAL A 229 5.45 14.02 34.17
C VAL A 229 4.90 13.86 32.77
N GLY A 230 5.27 14.75 31.87
CA GLY A 230 4.80 14.70 30.49
C GLY A 230 5.84 15.19 29.49
N ALA A 231 5.70 14.72 28.27
CA ALA A 231 6.44 15.24 27.12
C ALA A 231 5.51 16.14 26.29
N ARG A 232 5.93 17.37 26.06
CA ARG A 232 5.26 18.33 25.20
C ARG A 232 5.94 18.35 23.84
N PHE A 233 5.18 18.06 22.81
CA PHE A 233 5.61 18.15 21.42
C PHE A 233 5.02 19.44 20.82
N LYS A 234 5.87 20.43 20.60
CA LYS A 234 5.46 21.74 20.06
C LYS A 234 5.89 21.86 18.61
N ASN A 235 4.92 22.06 17.73
CA ASN A 235 5.10 22.28 16.30
C ASN A 235 4.43 23.59 15.88
N ARG A 236 5.21 24.66 15.74
CA ARG A 236 4.73 26.03 15.48
C ARG A 236 3.68 26.48 16.52
N LEU A 237 2.42 26.59 16.10
CA LEU A 237 1.30 27.03 16.92
C LEU A 237 0.62 25.86 17.66
N PHE A 238 0.77 24.64 17.20
CA PHE A 238 0.17 23.45 17.80
C PHE A 238 1.11 22.81 18.80
N TYR A 239 0.56 22.33 19.89
CA TYR A 239 1.27 21.43 20.78
C TYR A 239 0.40 20.26 21.23
N THR A 240 1.05 19.17 21.53
CA THR A 240 0.45 18.02 22.21
C THR A 240 1.29 17.66 23.42
N ILE A 241 0.65 17.25 24.50
CA ILE A 241 1.30 16.80 25.73
C ILE A 241 0.80 15.40 26.02
N LEU A 242 1.74 14.47 26.13
CA LEU A 242 1.50 13.11 26.59
C LEU A 242 2.20 12.96 27.95
N GLY A 243 1.51 12.40 28.91
CA GLY A 243 2.13 12.21 30.21
C GLY A 243 1.36 11.28 31.13
N GLY A 244 1.98 11.03 32.26
CA GLY A 244 1.40 10.28 33.34
C GLY A 244 1.53 11.02 34.65
N GLY A 245 0.65 10.74 35.58
CA GLY A 245 0.67 11.32 36.91
C GLY A 245 0.19 10.35 37.97
N THR A 246 0.55 10.64 39.20
CA THR A 246 0.10 9.90 40.38
C THR A 246 -0.55 10.82 41.39
N HIS A 247 -1.59 10.36 42.04
CA HIS A 247 -2.22 11.08 43.13
C HIS A 247 -1.53 10.79 44.47
N TYR A 248 -0.98 9.60 44.63
CA TYR A 248 -0.29 9.16 45.84
C TYR A 248 1.22 9.10 45.57
N LEU A 249 2.00 9.73 46.43
CA LEU A 249 3.46 9.68 46.44
C LEU A 249 3.99 8.55 47.37
N ASP A 250 3.08 7.90 48.08
CA ASP A 250 3.40 6.78 48.98
C ASP A 250 3.22 5.45 48.21
N PHE A 251 4.34 4.76 47.98
CA PHE A 251 4.37 3.50 47.20
C PHE A 251 4.02 2.26 48.03
N GLY A 252 3.61 2.40 49.30
CA GLY A 252 3.33 1.26 50.17
C GLY A 252 1.96 0.65 49.97
N ASP A 253 0.89 1.37 50.28
CA ASP A 253 -0.47 0.81 50.36
C ASP A 253 -1.44 1.31 49.28
N LYS A 254 -1.14 2.39 48.58
CA LYS A 254 -2.04 2.99 47.60
C LYS A 254 -1.27 3.46 46.38
N PHE A 255 -1.49 2.80 45.27
CA PHE A 255 -0.97 3.22 43.97
C PHE A 255 -2.09 3.75 43.08
N SER A 256 -1.92 4.94 42.54
CA SER A 256 -2.79 5.45 41.47
C SER A 256 -1.94 5.97 40.34
N ALA A 257 -2.26 5.56 39.13
CA ALA A 257 -1.64 6.08 37.92
C ALA A 257 -2.72 6.65 37.00
N ALA A 258 -2.46 7.79 36.43
CA ALA A 258 -3.31 8.40 35.40
C ALA A 258 -2.46 8.73 34.17
N LEU A 259 -2.98 8.39 33.01
CA LEU A 259 -2.43 8.89 31.74
C LEU A 259 -3.25 10.09 31.30
N PHE A 260 -2.59 11.09 30.78
CA PHE A 260 -3.26 12.26 30.24
C PHE A 260 -2.74 12.64 28.86
N TYR A 261 -3.65 13.16 28.06
CA TYR A 261 -3.38 13.77 26.78
C TYR A 261 -3.96 15.18 26.76
N ARG A 262 -3.18 16.13 26.27
CA ARG A 262 -3.63 17.51 26.04
C ARG A 262 -3.17 17.98 24.68
N ALA A 263 -4.04 18.66 23.97
CA ALA A 263 -3.70 19.37 22.74
C ALA A 263 -4.10 20.84 22.88
N GLY A 264 -3.35 21.73 22.26
CA GLY A 264 -3.66 23.14 22.33
C GLY A 264 -2.97 23.94 21.24
N LEU A 265 -3.40 25.22 21.17
CA LEU A 265 -2.83 26.25 20.32
C LEU A 265 -2.10 27.25 21.18
N GLU A 266 -0.88 27.61 20.78
CA GLU A 266 -0.11 28.69 21.38
C GLU A 266 0.01 29.81 20.37
N LEU A 267 -0.85 30.84 20.53
CA LEU A 267 -0.85 32.02 19.68
C LEU A 267 0.12 33.05 20.29
N PRO A 268 1.11 33.55 19.55
CA PRO A 268 1.92 34.65 19.99
C PRO A 268 1.05 35.91 20.02
N LEU A 269 0.65 36.35 21.21
CA LEU A 269 -0.22 37.53 21.40
C LEU A 269 0.53 38.86 21.17
N TYR A 270 1.86 38.83 21.09
CA TYR A 270 2.66 40.04 20.82
C TYR A 270 4.00 39.69 20.19
N LYS A 271 4.32 40.30 19.07
CA LYS A 271 5.70 40.43 18.60
C LYS A 271 6.28 41.61 19.36
N GLN A 272 7.18 41.39 20.31
CA GLN A 272 7.95 42.49 20.83
C GLN A 272 8.69 43.18 19.69
N LEU A 273 8.44 44.47 19.55
CA LEU A 273 9.15 45.39 18.68
C LEU A 273 10.64 45.39 19.01
#